data_fea9430c71568817e0450a19c4d72f3f
#
_entry.id   fea9430c71568817e0450a19c4d72f3f
#
_cell.length_a   1.000
_cell.length_b   1.000
_cell.length_c   1.000
_cell.angle_alpha   90.00
_cell.angle_beta   90.00
_cell.angle_gamma   90.00
#
_symmetry.space_group_name_H-M   'P 1'
#
loop_
_entity.id
_entity.type
_entity.pdbx_description
1 polymer ?
#
loop_
_entity_poly.entity_id
_entity_poly.type
_entity_poly.pdbx_seq_one_letter_code
_entity_poly.pdbx_strand_id
1 'polypeptide(L)'
;MTTENATPIQALATGATLNLPGKRSVADERLHRKQRLAAAFRIFGQWGLGEGAAGHITVRDPEHPDTFWLNPFGVHFSRVKVSNLIRVDHDGKVVEGNHPVNRAAFAIHSQVHQARPDVVAAAHTHGIYGRAFSSLGRPLAMISQDACAFYQDQALYDEYGGVVLELHEGARIAEALGGRKAVILRNHGLLTVGDSVDATAWWYLSMERSCQVQMLAEGAAHGQPLRTVPEESCRQAYSVVGTPFAGWFSFNLLYDKLVGESPDFLN
;
A
#
# COMPACT_ATOMS: atom_id res chain seq x y z
N MET A 1 24.33 30.20 -8.11
CA MET A 1 24.42 28.80 -7.69
C MET A 1 23.04 28.44 -7.17
N THR A 2 22.23 27.82 -8.01
CA THR A 2 20.88 27.34 -7.65
C THR A 2 21.04 26.12 -6.77
N THR A 3 20.68 26.23 -5.51
CA THR A 3 20.52 25.09 -4.62
C THR A 3 19.39 24.22 -5.19
N GLU A 4 19.75 23.14 -5.89
CA GLU A 4 18.80 22.06 -6.18
C GLU A 4 18.15 21.68 -4.85
N ASN A 5 16.81 21.75 -4.81
CA ASN A 5 16.02 21.32 -3.65
C ASN A 5 16.24 19.81 -3.46
N ALA A 6 17.20 19.44 -2.62
CA ALA A 6 17.34 18.06 -2.17
C ALA A 6 16.01 17.61 -1.56
N THR A 7 15.54 16.39 -1.91
CA THR A 7 14.36 15.85 -1.26
C THR A 7 14.61 15.69 0.24
N PRO A 8 13.61 15.88 1.11
CA PRO A 8 13.82 15.89 2.57
C PRO A 8 14.56 14.65 3.11
N ILE A 9 14.37 13.48 2.49
CA ILE A 9 15.09 12.26 2.92
C ILE A 9 16.56 12.27 2.47
N GLN A 10 16.92 13.00 1.40
CA GLN A 10 18.31 13.20 1.00
C GLN A 10 19.09 14.01 2.05
N ALA A 11 18.40 14.81 2.86
CA ALA A 11 18.99 15.50 3.98
C ALA A 11 19.41 14.56 5.13
N LEU A 12 18.92 13.33 5.16
CA LEU A 12 19.32 12.29 6.12
C LEU A 12 20.58 11.54 5.69
N ALA A 13 20.98 11.67 4.42
CA ALA A 13 22.16 11.01 3.88
C ALA A 13 23.29 12.02 3.65
N THR A 14 24.51 11.66 4.01
CA THR A 14 25.73 12.46 3.73
C THR A 14 26.61 11.69 2.75
N GLY A 15 27.18 12.39 1.78
CA GLY A 15 28.24 11.88 0.92
C GLY A 15 27.83 11.26 -0.42
N ALA A 16 26.57 10.86 -0.63
CA ALA A 16 26.10 10.34 -1.91
C ALA A 16 24.69 10.86 -2.23
N THR A 17 24.41 11.11 -3.51
CA THR A 17 23.07 11.46 -3.97
C THR A 17 22.25 10.20 -4.16
N LEU A 18 21.14 10.07 -3.41
CA LEU A 18 20.15 9.02 -3.62
C LEU A 18 19.21 9.45 -4.76
N ASN A 19 19.34 8.83 -5.91
CA ASN A 19 18.51 9.14 -7.07
C ASN A 19 17.38 8.14 -7.22
N LEU A 20 16.18 8.65 -7.56
CA LEU A 20 15.11 7.81 -8.06
C LEU A 20 15.56 7.07 -9.33
N PRO A 21 15.08 5.87 -9.56
CA PRO A 21 15.34 5.16 -10.81
C PRO A 21 14.96 6.03 -12.02
N GLY A 22 15.79 6.03 -13.06
CA GLY A 22 15.53 6.76 -14.30
C GLY A 22 14.28 6.24 -15.02
N LYS A 23 13.86 7.00 -16.06
CA LYS A 23 12.75 6.58 -16.95
C LYS A 23 13.10 5.27 -17.65
N ARG A 24 12.14 4.35 -17.69
CA ARG A 24 12.23 3.04 -18.37
C ARG A 24 11.45 3.08 -19.68
N SER A 25 11.75 2.15 -20.58
CA SER A 25 10.83 1.84 -21.68
C SER A 25 9.51 1.29 -21.12
N VAL A 26 8.44 1.31 -21.90
CA VAL A 26 7.13 0.77 -21.46
C VAL A 26 7.24 -0.71 -21.08
N ALA A 27 7.98 -1.50 -21.84
CA ALA A 27 8.20 -2.93 -21.58
C ALA A 27 8.99 -3.15 -20.27
N ASP A 28 10.07 -2.38 -20.07
CA ASP A 28 10.88 -2.46 -18.84
C ASP A 28 10.09 -2.00 -17.62
N GLU A 29 9.24 -0.96 -17.79
CA GLU A 29 8.38 -0.47 -16.71
C GLU A 29 7.34 -1.53 -16.33
N ARG A 30 6.73 -2.22 -17.31
CA ARG A 30 5.81 -3.34 -17.04
C ARG A 30 6.49 -4.45 -16.26
N LEU A 31 7.67 -4.88 -16.72
CA LEU A 31 8.44 -5.92 -16.02
C LEU A 31 8.80 -5.47 -14.60
N HIS A 32 9.28 -4.24 -14.45
CA HIS A 32 9.59 -3.66 -13.15
C HIS A 32 8.38 -3.68 -12.22
N ARG A 33 7.22 -3.19 -12.66
CA ARG A 33 5.97 -3.20 -11.86
C ARG A 33 5.57 -4.60 -11.44
N LYS A 34 5.66 -5.58 -12.35
CA LYS A 34 5.38 -7.00 -12.03
C LYS A 34 6.36 -7.56 -11.00
N GLN A 35 7.66 -7.27 -11.11
CA GLN A 35 8.68 -7.71 -10.16
C GLN A 35 8.46 -7.09 -8.78
N ARG A 36 8.16 -5.77 -8.71
CA ARG A 36 7.85 -5.10 -7.44
C ARG A 36 6.55 -5.63 -6.82
N LEU A 37 5.54 -5.93 -7.65
CA LEU A 37 4.28 -6.51 -7.18
C LEU A 37 4.49 -7.92 -6.60
N ALA A 38 5.23 -8.80 -7.28
CA ALA A 38 5.56 -10.13 -6.77
C ALA A 38 6.35 -10.04 -5.46
N ALA A 39 7.32 -9.11 -5.37
CA ALA A 39 8.07 -8.86 -4.16
C ALA A 39 7.17 -8.38 -3.01
N ALA A 40 6.23 -7.46 -3.27
CA ALA A 40 5.29 -6.97 -2.25
C ALA A 40 4.48 -8.13 -1.66
N PHE A 41 3.97 -9.04 -2.49
CA PHE A 41 3.29 -10.25 -2.01
C PHE A 41 4.20 -11.13 -1.14
N ARG A 42 5.45 -11.38 -1.56
CA ARG A 42 6.41 -12.19 -0.80
C ARG A 42 6.71 -11.57 0.57
N ILE A 43 6.97 -10.26 0.60
CA ILE A 43 7.23 -9.51 1.83
C ILE A 43 6.00 -9.55 2.73
N PHE A 44 4.81 -9.30 2.20
CA PHE A 44 3.55 -9.39 2.96
C PHE A 44 3.34 -10.80 3.52
N GLY A 45 3.66 -11.84 2.74
CA GLY A 45 3.62 -13.23 3.20
C GLY A 45 4.60 -13.50 4.35
N GLN A 46 5.83 -12.95 4.30
CA GLN A 46 6.81 -13.05 5.38
C GLN A 46 6.35 -12.33 6.67
N TRP A 47 5.56 -11.27 6.53
CA TRP A 47 5.04 -10.48 7.65
C TRP A 47 3.69 -11.00 8.19
N GLY A 48 3.20 -12.13 7.70
CA GLY A 48 1.95 -12.72 8.14
C GLY A 48 0.71 -11.98 7.64
N LEU A 49 0.82 -11.22 6.54
CA LEU A 49 -0.28 -10.45 5.98
C LEU A 49 -1.05 -11.18 4.86
N GLY A 50 -0.72 -12.45 4.61
CA GLY A 50 -1.32 -13.30 3.58
C GLY A 50 -2.22 -14.39 4.14
N GLU A 51 -3.10 -14.09 5.08
CA GLU A 51 -3.97 -15.08 5.72
C GLU A 51 -5.12 -15.52 4.80
N GLY A 52 -5.18 -16.82 4.54
CA GLY A 52 -6.28 -17.45 3.78
C GLY A 52 -6.38 -16.91 2.34
N ALA A 53 -7.60 -16.63 1.91
CA ALA A 53 -7.91 -16.10 0.58
C ALA A 53 -8.07 -14.57 0.55
N ALA A 54 -7.89 -13.92 1.70
CA ALA A 54 -8.06 -12.48 1.85
C ALA A 54 -6.79 -11.73 1.46
N GLY A 55 -6.99 -10.52 0.98
CA GLY A 55 -5.90 -9.61 0.61
C GLY A 55 -5.51 -9.68 -0.86
N HIS A 56 -5.11 -8.52 -1.36
CA HIS A 56 -4.72 -8.31 -2.75
C HIS A 56 -3.91 -7.03 -2.88
N ILE A 57 -2.98 -7.03 -3.83
CA ILE A 57 -2.24 -5.85 -4.24
C ILE A 57 -2.39 -5.76 -5.75
N THR A 58 -2.64 -4.56 -6.25
CA THR A 58 -2.78 -4.32 -7.68
C THR A 58 -1.79 -3.28 -8.16
N VAL A 59 -1.38 -3.37 -9.42
CA VAL A 59 -0.60 -2.33 -10.09
C VAL A 59 -1.11 -2.11 -11.51
N ARG A 60 -1.36 -0.86 -11.87
CA ARG A 60 -1.80 -0.43 -13.20
C ARG A 60 -0.76 -0.81 -14.26
N ASP A 61 -1.21 -1.36 -15.37
CA ASP A 61 -0.34 -1.63 -16.52
C ASP A 61 0.11 -0.31 -17.17
N PRO A 62 1.40 -0.14 -17.51
CA PRO A 62 1.88 1.12 -18.06
C PRO A 62 1.50 1.36 -19.53
N GLU A 63 1.19 0.30 -20.28
CA GLU A 63 0.77 0.39 -21.68
C GLU A 63 -0.76 0.39 -21.85
N HIS A 64 -1.44 -0.34 -20.96
CA HIS A 64 -2.90 -0.45 -20.94
C HIS A 64 -3.43 0.08 -19.60
N PRO A 65 -3.51 1.40 -19.40
CA PRO A 65 -3.78 2.02 -18.09
C PRO A 65 -5.20 1.75 -17.56
N ASP A 66 -6.07 1.20 -18.36
CA ASP A 66 -7.40 0.67 -18.03
C ASP A 66 -7.38 -0.79 -17.53
N THR A 67 -6.20 -1.38 -17.39
CA THR A 67 -5.99 -2.74 -16.84
C THR A 67 -5.00 -2.71 -15.68
N PHE A 68 -5.03 -3.72 -14.84
CA PHE A 68 -4.10 -3.84 -13.72
C PHE A 68 -3.69 -5.29 -13.44
N TRP A 69 -2.46 -5.45 -12.98
CA TRP A 69 -1.88 -6.72 -12.54
C TRP A 69 -2.22 -6.97 -11.08
N LEU A 70 -2.45 -8.24 -10.72
CA LEU A 70 -2.72 -8.68 -9.36
C LEU A 70 -2.32 -10.15 -9.15
N ASN A 71 -2.45 -10.60 -7.89
CA ASN A 71 -2.17 -11.99 -7.54
C ASN A 71 -3.19 -12.96 -8.12
N PRO A 72 -2.75 -14.16 -8.49
CA PRO A 72 -3.64 -15.25 -8.83
C PRO A 72 -4.46 -15.69 -7.60
N PHE A 73 -5.77 -15.82 -7.74
CA PHE A 73 -6.60 -16.33 -6.65
C PHE A 73 -6.26 -17.79 -6.33
N GLY A 74 -6.13 -18.10 -5.04
CA GLY A 74 -5.75 -19.44 -4.56
C GLY A 74 -4.24 -19.71 -4.47
N VAL A 75 -3.39 -18.72 -4.78
CA VAL A 75 -1.95 -18.81 -4.56
C VAL A 75 -1.57 -18.00 -3.32
N HIS A 76 -0.95 -18.66 -2.34
CA HIS A 76 -0.48 -17.99 -1.12
C HIS A 76 0.55 -16.90 -1.45
N PHE A 77 0.52 -15.78 -0.75
CA PHE A 77 1.41 -14.63 -1.00
C PHE A 77 2.88 -14.99 -1.06
N SER A 78 3.36 -15.86 -0.19
CA SER A 78 4.76 -16.34 -0.21
C SER A 78 5.13 -17.19 -1.45
N ARG A 79 4.20 -17.48 -2.34
CA ARG A 79 4.41 -18.28 -3.55
C ARG A 79 4.15 -17.49 -4.84
N VAL A 80 3.77 -16.22 -4.73
CA VAL A 80 3.55 -15.38 -5.90
C VAL A 80 4.87 -15.12 -6.62
N LYS A 81 4.83 -15.20 -7.96
CA LYS A 81 5.95 -14.96 -8.89
C LYS A 81 5.46 -14.06 -10.03
N VAL A 82 6.40 -13.42 -10.72
CA VAL A 82 6.09 -12.62 -11.92
C VAL A 82 5.30 -13.43 -12.95
N SER A 83 5.66 -14.70 -13.17
CA SER A 83 5.05 -15.58 -14.16
C SER A 83 3.64 -16.04 -13.84
N ASN A 84 3.19 -15.94 -12.59
CA ASN A 84 1.82 -16.32 -12.22
C ASN A 84 0.88 -15.14 -11.93
N LEU A 85 1.36 -13.91 -12.05
CA LEU A 85 0.50 -12.73 -11.98
C LEU A 85 -0.52 -12.75 -13.11
N ILE A 86 -1.72 -12.25 -12.83
CA ILE A 86 -2.77 -12.08 -13.83
C ILE A 86 -3.03 -10.61 -14.10
N ARG A 87 -3.48 -10.27 -15.31
CA ARG A 87 -3.94 -8.92 -15.65
C ARG A 87 -5.43 -8.96 -15.96
N VAL A 88 -6.16 -8.02 -15.39
CA VAL A 88 -7.61 -7.88 -15.57
C VAL A 88 -7.97 -6.51 -16.12
N ASP A 89 -9.08 -6.44 -16.83
CA ASP A 89 -9.70 -5.19 -17.28
C ASP A 89 -10.71 -4.66 -16.25
N HIS A 90 -11.38 -3.54 -16.55
CA HIS A 90 -12.35 -2.91 -15.68
C HIS A 90 -13.66 -3.70 -15.48
N ASP A 91 -13.91 -4.72 -16.31
CA ASP A 91 -15.05 -5.62 -16.18
C ASP A 91 -14.71 -6.88 -15.36
N GLY A 92 -13.46 -7.00 -14.89
CA GLY A 92 -12.97 -8.14 -14.11
C GLY A 92 -12.61 -9.34 -14.96
N LYS A 93 -12.53 -9.18 -16.28
CA LYS A 93 -12.10 -10.22 -17.19
C LYS A 93 -10.58 -10.35 -17.14
N VAL A 94 -10.11 -11.60 -16.99
CA VAL A 94 -8.68 -11.90 -17.12
C VAL A 94 -8.29 -11.77 -18.58
N VAL A 95 -7.41 -10.80 -18.88
CA VAL A 95 -6.89 -10.52 -20.22
C VAL A 95 -5.49 -11.09 -20.42
N GLU A 96 -4.80 -11.43 -19.34
CA GLU A 96 -3.50 -12.11 -19.37
C GLU A 96 -3.34 -12.99 -18.13
N GLY A 97 -2.76 -14.19 -18.29
CA GLY A 97 -2.59 -15.20 -17.25
C GLY A 97 -3.69 -16.28 -17.26
N ASN A 98 -3.52 -17.30 -16.40
CA ASN A 98 -4.35 -18.53 -16.43
C ASN A 98 -5.03 -18.83 -15.08
N HIS A 99 -5.05 -17.89 -14.14
CA HIS A 99 -5.66 -18.06 -12.83
C HIS A 99 -6.96 -17.26 -12.71
N PRO A 100 -7.90 -17.68 -11.85
CA PRO A 100 -9.09 -16.89 -11.57
C PRO A 100 -8.74 -15.61 -10.79
N VAL A 101 -9.63 -14.62 -10.88
CA VAL A 101 -9.56 -13.38 -10.11
C VAL A 101 -10.40 -13.48 -8.83
N ASN A 102 -9.94 -12.84 -7.76
CA ASN A 102 -10.74 -12.63 -6.56
C ASN A 102 -11.77 -11.51 -6.82
N ARG A 103 -13.06 -11.82 -6.78
CA ARG A 103 -14.14 -10.83 -7.04
C ARG A 103 -14.16 -9.68 -6.04
N ALA A 104 -13.88 -9.93 -4.77
CA ALA A 104 -13.82 -8.87 -3.76
C ALA A 104 -12.63 -7.92 -4.01
N ALA A 105 -11.47 -8.47 -4.40
CA ALA A 105 -10.32 -7.69 -4.83
C ALA A 105 -10.67 -6.77 -6.00
N PHE A 106 -11.33 -7.34 -7.00
CA PHE A 106 -11.74 -6.60 -8.19
C PHE A 106 -12.72 -5.47 -7.83
N ALA A 107 -13.76 -5.76 -7.04
CA ALA A 107 -14.81 -4.78 -6.70
C ALA A 107 -14.25 -3.51 -6.02
N ILE A 108 -13.25 -3.64 -5.15
CA ILE A 108 -12.62 -2.50 -4.47
C ILE A 108 -11.58 -1.83 -5.39
N HIS A 109 -10.61 -2.60 -5.89
CA HIS A 109 -9.44 -2.01 -6.57
C HIS A 109 -9.77 -1.43 -7.94
N SER A 110 -10.74 -2.03 -8.69
CA SER A 110 -11.17 -1.46 -9.96
C SER A 110 -11.75 -0.05 -9.78
N GLN A 111 -12.58 0.15 -8.74
CA GLN A 111 -13.19 1.44 -8.44
C GLN A 111 -12.15 2.47 -7.95
N VAL A 112 -11.18 2.05 -7.16
CA VAL A 112 -10.05 2.91 -6.76
C VAL A 112 -9.24 3.33 -7.97
N HIS A 113 -8.85 2.40 -8.84
CA HIS A 113 -8.12 2.73 -10.06
C HIS A 113 -8.92 3.60 -11.03
N GLN A 114 -10.24 3.42 -11.10
CA GLN A 114 -11.11 4.24 -11.95
C GLN A 114 -11.24 5.68 -11.41
N ALA A 115 -11.46 5.84 -10.10
CA ALA A 115 -11.63 7.14 -9.46
C ALA A 115 -10.31 7.93 -9.35
N ARG A 116 -9.16 7.25 -9.35
CA ARG A 116 -7.83 7.81 -9.11
C ARG A 116 -6.86 7.42 -10.23
N PRO A 117 -6.86 8.14 -11.38
CA PRO A 117 -5.93 7.89 -12.48
C PRO A 117 -4.44 8.08 -12.10
N ASP A 118 -4.17 8.87 -11.06
CA ASP A 118 -2.85 9.11 -10.48
C ASP A 118 -2.33 7.91 -9.66
N VAL A 119 -3.23 7.04 -9.20
CA VAL A 119 -2.87 5.84 -8.44
C VAL A 119 -2.33 4.77 -9.40
N VAL A 120 -1.07 4.40 -9.19
CA VAL A 120 -0.41 3.30 -9.90
C VAL A 120 -0.64 1.97 -9.21
N ALA A 121 -0.62 1.92 -7.88
CA ALA A 121 -0.82 0.69 -7.12
C ALA A 121 -1.76 0.89 -5.93
N ALA A 122 -2.44 -0.19 -5.54
CA ALA A 122 -3.28 -0.26 -4.35
C ALA A 122 -3.01 -1.58 -3.60
N ALA A 123 -3.01 -1.53 -2.26
CA ALA A 123 -2.77 -2.68 -1.39
C ALA A 123 -3.82 -2.76 -0.28
N HIS A 124 -4.37 -3.94 -0.09
CA HIS A 124 -5.28 -4.29 0.99
C HIS A 124 -4.99 -5.70 1.47
N THR A 125 -4.96 -5.90 2.77
CA THR A 125 -4.94 -7.24 3.39
C THR A 125 -5.72 -7.23 4.71
N HIS A 126 -5.92 -8.42 5.26
CA HIS A 126 -6.55 -8.61 6.57
C HIS A 126 -5.51 -8.73 7.70
N GLY A 127 -4.53 -7.80 7.74
CA GLY A 127 -3.54 -7.73 8.81
C GLY A 127 -4.19 -7.64 10.20
N ILE A 128 -3.61 -8.28 11.19
CA ILE A 128 -4.21 -8.42 12.53
C ILE A 128 -4.46 -7.05 13.17
N TYR A 129 -3.47 -6.15 13.11
CA TYR A 129 -3.56 -4.86 13.78
C TYR A 129 -4.45 -3.87 13.01
N GLY A 130 -4.41 -3.90 11.68
CA GLY A 130 -5.31 -3.11 10.85
C GLY A 130 -6.78 -3.51 11.06
N ARG A 131 -7.09 -4.81 11.09
CA ARG A 131 -8.43 -5.30 11.40
C ARG A 131 -8.89 -4.88 12.80
N ALA A 132 -8.05 -5.12 13.80
CA ALA A 132 -8.38 -4.76 15.18
C ALA A 132 -8.58 -3.24 15.33
N PHE A 133 -7.69 -2.44 14.75
CA PHE A 133 -7.80 -0.99 14.80
C PHE A 133 -9.02 -0.46 14.03
N SER A 134 -9.34 -1.05 12.88
CA SER A 134 -10.48 -0.64 12.07
C SER A 134 -11.82 -0.78 12.81
N SER A 135 -11.92 -1.70 13.77
CA SER A 135 -13.12 -1.86 14.61
C SER A 135 -13.35 -0.68 15.58
N LEU A 136 -12.33 0.16 15.79
CA LEU A 136 -12.46 1.36 16.62
C LEU A 136 -13.17 2.53 15.89
N GLY A 137 -13.35 2.43 14.55
CA GLY A 137 -14.09 3.41 13.76
C GLY A 137 -13.50 4.83 13.83
N ARG A 138 -12.19 4.95 13.80
CA ARG A 138 -11.49 6.24 13.88
C ARG A 138 -10.15 6.22 13.13
N PRO A 139 -9.61 7.40 12.73
CA PRO A 139 -8.27 7.48 12.16
C PRO A 139 -7.16 7.24 13.19
N LEU A 140 -5.94 6.97 12.71
CA LEU A 140 -4.73 6.94 13.54
C LEU A 140 -4.47 8.30 14.18
N ALA A 141 -4.11 8.30 15.47
CA ALA A 141 -3.57 9.48 16.14
C ALA A 141 -2.08 9.63 15.85
N MET A 142 -1.62 10.85 15.74
CA MET A 142 -0.20 11.16 15.51
C MET A 142 0.59 11.03 16.83
N ILE A 143 0.84 9.80 17.26
CA ILE A 143 1.54 9.47 18.50
C ILE A 143 3.00 9.06 18.31
N SER A 144 3.44 8.94 17.08
CA SER A 144 4.81 8.56 16.72
C SER A 144 5.24 9.24 15.41
N GLN A 145 6.54 9.27 15.14
CA GLN A 145 7.07 9.77 13.88
C GLN A 145 6.50 9.00 12.69
N ASP A 146 6.39 7.65 12.79
CA ASP A 146 5.88 6.82 11.70
C ASP A 146 4.39 7.08 11.41
N ALA A 147 3.59 7.32 12.45
CA ALA A 147 2.19 7.70 12.29
C ALA A 147 2.05 9.05 11.55
N CYS A 148 3.01 9.97 11.70
CA CYS A 148 3.02 11.25 10.99
C CYS A 148 3.14 11.09 9.47
N ALA A 149 3.55 9.92 8.95
CA ALA A 149 3.48 9.64 7.51
C ALA A 149 2.05 9.70 6.96
N PHE A 150 1.04 9.62 7.83
CA PHE A 150 -0.40 9.66 7.49
C PHE A 150 -1.08 10.97 7.95
N TYR A 151 -0.31 11.96 8.38
CA TYR A 151 -0.85 13.24 8.83
C TYR A 151 -1.65 13.92 7.72
N GLN A 152 -2.96 14.14 7.96
CA GLN A 152 -3.94 14.66 7.00
C GLN A 152 -4.06 13.86 5.68
N ASP A 153 -3.49 12.65 5.62
CA ASP A 153 -3.38 11.82 4.42
C ASP A 153 -3.92 10.39 4.67
N GLN A 154 -4.90 10.29 5.55
CA GLN A 154 -5.68 9.09 5.84
C GLN A 154 -7.17 9.44 5.93
N ALA A 155 -8.02 8.47 5.62
CA ALA A 155 -9.47 8.57 5.71
C ALA A 155 -10.05 7.43 6.55
N LEU A 156 -11.32 7.57 6.95
CA LEU A 156 -12.14 6.51 7.51
C LEU A 156 -13.34 6.28 6.57
N TYR A 157 -13.52 5.04 6.15
CA TYR A 157 -14.78 4.56 5.58
C TYR A 157 -15.58 3.92 6.72
N ASP A 158 -16.57 4.67 7.24
CA ASP A 158 -17.31 4.35 8.46
C ASP A 158 -18.58 3.52 8.19
N GLU A 159 -18.52 2.64 7.19
CA GLU A 159 -19.59 1.71 6.84
C GLU A 159 -19.06 0.29 6.74
N TYR A 160 -19.93 -0.70 6.97
CA TYR A 160 -19.63 -2.10 6.77
C TYR A 160 -20.87 -2.83 6.27
N GLY A 161 -20.86 -3.20 4.98
CA GLY A 161 -21.94 -3.92 4.32
C GLY A 161 -21.74 -5.44 4.20
N GLY A 162 -20.65 -5.99 4.80
CA GLY A 162 -20.26 -7.38 4.63
C GLY A 162 -19.07 -7.52 3.68
N VAL A 163 -18.98 -8.66 2.97
CA VAL A 163 -17.94 -8.87 1.95
C VAL A 163 -18.25 -8.01 0.74
N VAL A 164 -17.30 -7.18 0.34
CA VAL A 164 -17.45 -6.25 -0.81
C VAL A 164 -17.45 -7.06 -2.11
N LEU A 165 -18.61 -7.30 -2.68
CA LEU A 165 -18.76 -8.00 -3.96
C LEU A 165 -19.32 -7.12 -5.07
N GLU A 166 -19.89 -5.98 -4.67
CA GLU A 166 -20.59 -5.07 -5.56
C GLU A 166 -19.75 -3.80 -5.83
N LEU A 167 -19.72 -3.37 -7.09
CA LEU A 167 -18.91 -2.20 -7.52
C LEU A 167 -19.32 -0.91 -6.82
N HIS A 168 -20.61 -0.75 -6.48
CA HIS A 168 -21.09 0.46 -5.81
C HIS A 168 -20.49 0.66 -4.41
N GLU A 169 -20.17 -0.42 -3.69
CA GLU A 169 -19.47 -0.33 -2.41
C GLU A 169 -18.00 0.04 -2.61
N GLY A 170 -17.35 -0.55 -3.61
CA GLY A 170 -16.00 -0.15 -4.03
C GLY A 170 -15.91 1.33 -4.40
N ALA A 171 -16.93 1.87 -5.09
CA ALA A 171 -17.00 3.30 -5.43
C ALA A 171 -17.11 4.19 -4.18
N ARG A 172 -17.90 3.81 -3.17
CA ARG A 172 -17.99 4.54 -1.89
C ARG A 172 -16.68 4.50 -1.11
N ILE A 173 -15.96 3.38 -1.15
CA ILE A 173 -14.62 3.27 -0.57
C ILE A 173 -13.65 4.21 -1.28
N ALA A 174 -13.67 4.26 -2.61
CA ALA A 174 -12.84 5.17 -3.40
C ALA A 174 -13.19 6.65 -3.13
N GLU A 175 -14.46 6.98 -2.95
CA GLU A 175 -14.92 8.32 -2.55
C GLU A 175 -14.41 8.70 -1.15
N ALA A 176 -14.52 7.80 -0.18
CA ALA A 176 -14.00 8.02 1.18
C ALA A 176 -12.48 8.21 1.20
N LEU A 177 -11.73 7.43 0.40
CA LEU A 177 -10.30 7.61 0.22
C LEU A 177 -9.97 9.01 -0.28
N GLY A 178 -10.75 9.52 -1.24
CA GLY A 178 -10.53 10.83 -1.85
C GLY A 178 -9.12 10.97 -2.40
N GLY A 179 -8.47 12.11 -2.17
CA GLY A 179 -7.09 12.38 -2.59
C GLY A 179 -6.01 11.77 -1.70
N ARG A 180 -6.36 11.01 -0.67
CA ARG A 180 -5.44 10.52 0.36
C ARG A 180 -4.75 9.22 -0.08
N LYS A 181 -3.67 8.85 0.64
CA LYS A 181 -2.91 7.61 0.38
C LYS A 181 -3.42 6.40 1.17
N ALA A 182 -4.25 6.59 2.18
CA ALA A 182 -4.73 5.51 3.02
C ALA A 182 -6.19 5.69 3.44
N VAL A 183 -6.91 4.59 3.58
CA VAL A 183 -8.25 4.55 4.20
C VAL A 183 -8.37 3.36 5.13
N ILE A 184 -8.93 3.63 6.31
CA ILE A 184 -9.32 2.62 7.28
C ILE A 184 -10.76 2.21 6.94
N LEU A 185 -10.96 0.93 6.65
CA LEU A 185 -12.27 0.35 6.37
C LEU A 185 -12.82 -0.24 7.67
N ARG A 186 -13.85 0.41 8.27
CA ARG A 186 -14.42 -0.03 9.55
C ARG A 186 -14.78 -1.51 9.54
N ASN A 187 -14.36 -2.25 10.58
CA ASN A 187 -14.56 -3.69 10.76
C ASN A 187 -13.99 -4.58 9.63
N HIS A 188 -13.09 -4.04 8.79
CA HIS A 188 -12.57 -4.78 7.66
C HIS A 188 -11.03 -4.78 7.63
N GLY A 189 -10.39 -3.62 7.66
CA GLY A 189 -8.94 -3.51 7.61
C GLY A 189 -8.46 -2.20 7.01
N LEU A 190 -7.32 -2.25 6.33
CA LEU A 190 -6.65 -1.09 5.75
C LEU A 190 -6.58 -1.21 4.22
N LEU A 191 -6.64 -0.07 3.54
CA LEU A 191 -6.31 0.03 2.12
C LEU A 191 -5.35 1.22 1.94
N THR A 192 -4.28 1.02 1.18
CA THR A 192 -3.31 2.07 0.84
C THR A 192 -3.10 2.14 -0.67
N VAL A 193 -2.76 3.34 -1.15
CA VAL A 193 -2.51 3.60 -2.57
C VAL A 193 -1.26 4.45 -2.75
N GLY A 194 -0.69 4.44 -3.95
CA GLY A 194 0.48 5.24 -4.27
C GLY A 194 0.79 5.28 -5.77
N ASP A 195 1.81 6.07 -6.09
CA ASP A 195 2.36 6.25 -7.43
C ASP A 195 3.32 5.13 -7.87
N SER A 196 3.54 4.16 -7.00
CA SER A 196 4.38 2.99 -7.22
C SER A 196 3.95 1.85 -6.31
N VAL A 197 4.31 0.61 -6.67
CA VAL A 197 4.11 -0.56 -5.79
C VAL A 197 4.91 -0.38 -4.50
N ASP A 198 6.12 0.15 -4.62
CA ASP A 198 7.03 0.37 -3.51
C ASP A 198 6.42 1.25 -2.43
N ALA A 199 5.99 2.45 -2.81
CA ALA A 199 5.36 3.39 -1.89
C ALA A 199 4.07 2.81 -1.29
N THR A 200 3.21 2.22 -2.13
CA THR A 200 1.94 1.61 -1.70
C THR A 200 2.15 0.51 -0.66
N ALA A 201 3.08 -0.41 -0.93
CA ALA A 201 3.39 -1.51 -0.02
C ALA A 201 4.02 -1.00 1.29
N TRP A 202 4.93 -0.02 1.21
CA TRP A 202 5.49 0.60 2.41
C TRP A 202 4.43 1.28 3.27
N TRP A 203 3.50 2.04 2.65
CA TRP A 203 2.39 2.68 3.38
C TRP A 203 1.53 1.63 4.09
N TYR A 204 1.28 0.49 3.46
CA TYR A 204 0.51 -0.58 4.10
C TYR A 204 1.25 -1.12 5.33
N LEU A 205 2.52 -1.50 5.20
CA LEU A 205 3.34 -2.02 6.30
C LEU A 205 3.47 -1.00 7.44
N SER A 206 3.71 0.26 7.11
CA SER A 206 3.85 1.35 8.07
C SER A 206 2.53 1.61 8.81
N MET A 207 1.38 1.58 8.10
CA MET A 207 0.07 1.80 8.72
C MET A 207 -0.32 0.64 9.64
N GLU A 208 -0.08 -0.60 9.23
CA GLU A 208 -0.29 -1.79 10.04
C GLU A 208 0.51 -1.72 11.34
N ARG A 209 1.79 -1.32 11.26
CA ARG A 209 2.65 -1.11 12.43
C ARG A 209 2.19 0.06 13.29
N SER A 210 1.73 1.15 12.70
CA SER A 210 1.19 2.29 13.44
C SER A 210 -0.09 1.92 14.21
N CYS A 211 -0.96 1.09 13.62
CA CYS A 211 -2.11 0.50 14.32
C CYS A 211 -1.65 -0.32 15.55
N GLN A 212 -0.67 -1.19 15.37
CA GLN A 212 -0.08 -1.97 16.47
C GLN A 212 0.44 -1.08 17.59
N VAL A 213 1.27 -0.11 17.26
CA VAL A 213 1.89 0.82 18.23
C VAL A 213 0.80 1.58 18.98
N GLN A 214 -0.21 2.10 18.31
CA GLN A 214 -1.28 2.85 18.97
C GLN A 214 -2.09 1.97 19.91
N MET A 215 -2.49 0.77 19.50
CA MET A 215 -3.24 -0.15 20.36
C MET A 215 -2.44 -0.55 21.61
N LEU A 216 -1.14 -0.82 21.48
CA LEU A 216 -0.27 -1.12 22.60
C LEU A 216 -0.12 0.07 23.56
N ALA A 217 0.05 1.28 23.02
CA ALA A 217 0.17 2.50 23.82
C ALA A 217 -1.14 2.80 24.57
N GLU A 218 -2.29 2.65 23.92
CA GLU A 218 -3.61 2.83 24.56
C GLU A 218 -3.86 1.78 25.65
N GLY A 219 -3.49 0.53 25.42
CA GLY A 219 -3.57 -0.51 26.43
C GLY A 219 -2.69 -0.21 27.65
N ALA A 220 -1.47 0.26 27.43
CA ALA A 220 -0.54 0.63 28.49
C ALA A 220 -0.94 1.92 29.23
N ALA A 221 -1.72 2.79 28.59
CA ALA A 221 -2.14 4.07 29.18
C ALA A 221 -3.26 3.92 30.23
N HIS A 222 -3.88 2.74 30.34
CA HIS A 222 -4.96 2.47 31.31
C HIS A 222 -6.07 3.54 31.31
N GLY A 223 -6.49 3.96 30.11
CA GLY A 223 -7.52 4.99 29.92
C GLY A 223 -7.03 6.44 30.02
N GLN A 224 -5.75 6.66 30.27
CA GLN A 224 -5.19 8.02 30.18
C GLN A 224 -5.01 8.42 28.72
N PRO A 225 -5.20 9.71 28.37
CA PRO A 225 -4.99 10.20 27.02
C PRO A 225 -3.52 10.06 26.61
N LEU A 226 -3.29 9.61 25.38
CA LEU A 226 -1.94 9.57 24.81
C LEU A 226 -1.45 10.98 24.50
N ARG A 227 -0.14 11.17 24.61
CA ARG A 227 0.51 12.40 24.13
C ARG A 227 0.68 12.32 22.62
N THR A 228 0.07 13.26 21.90
CA THR A 228 0.23 13.40 20.46
C THR A 228 1.42 14.28 20.11
N VAL A 229 1.97 14.05 18.93
CA VAL A 229 2.99 14.92 18.34
C VAL A 229 2.34 16.27 18.01
N PRO A 230 2.97 17.40 18.35
CA PRO A 230 2.45 18.71 17.98
C PRO A 230 2.25 18.87 16.48
N GLU A 231 1.22 19.61 16.08
CA GLU A 231 0.81 19.71 14.66
C GLU A 231 1.94 20.18 13.73
N GLU A 232 2.72 21.18 14.14
CA GLU A 232 3.86 21.66 13.38
C GLU A 232 4.92 20.57 13.18
N SER A 233 5.20 19.79 14.23
CA SER A 233 6.12 18.65 14.16
C SER A 233 5.56 17.53 13.28
N CYS A 234 4.23 17.34 13.26
CA CYS A 234 3.59 16.40 12.32
C CYS A 234 3.81 16.82 10.86
N ARG A 235 3.60 18.11 10.53
CA ARG A 235 3.86 18.63 9.19
C ARG A 235 5.31 18.44 8.76
N GLN A 236 6.25 18.76 9.65
CA GLN A 236 7.66 18.58 9.41
C GLN A 236 8.01 17.10 9.21
N ALA A 237 7.54 16.22 10.08
CA ALA A 237 7.77 14.77 9.93
C ALA A 237 7.14 14.23 8.63
N TYR A 238 5.89 14.62 8.31
CA TYR A 238 5.22 14.23 7.07
C TYR A 238 6.01 14.63 5.83
N SER A 239 6.60 15.83 5.79
CA SER A 239 7.40 16.29 4.66
C SER A 239 8.65 15.43 4.40
N VAL A 240 9.07 14.63 5.38
CA VAL A 240 10.19 13.70 5.26
C VAL A 240 9.69 12.26 5.05
N VAL A 241 8.93 11.72 6.00
CA VAL A 241 8.55 10.29 6.01
C VAL A 241 7.26 9.99 5.26
N GLY A 242 6.44 11.01 4.93
CA GLY A 242 5.17 10.88 4.21
C GLY A 242 5.30 10.97 2.68
N THR A 243 6.50 11.18 2.14
CA THR A 243 6.72 11.43 0.70
C THR A 243 6.79 10.13 -0.11
N PRO A 244 6.40 10.15 -1.41
CA PRO A 244 6.57 8.98 -2.29
C PRO A 244 8.00 8.45 -2.33
N PHE A 245 8.98 9.34 -2.29
CA PHE A 245 10.39 8.95 -2.22
C PHE A 245 10.72 8.15 -0.95
N ALA A 246 10.21 8.57 0.22
CA ALA A 246 10.39 7.84 1.47
C ALA A 246 9.76 6.44 1.41
N GLY A 247 8.59 6.32 0.81
CA GLY A 247 7.92 5.04 0.58
C GLY A 247 8.74 4.12 -0.33
N TRP A 248 9.17 4.63 -1.48
CA TRP A 248 10.04 3.90 -2.40
C TRP A 248 11.35 3.46 -1.73
N PHE A 249 12.05 4.37 -1.09
CA PHE A 249 13.34 4.09 -0.46
C PHE A 249 13.23 3.02 0.62
N SER A 250 12.24 3.15 1.49
CA SER A 250 12.02 2.21 2.59
C SER A 250 11.65 0.81 2.09
N PHE A 251 10.80 0.72 1.08
CA PHE A 251 10.45 -0.57 0.49
C PHE A 251 11.62 -1.19 -0.28
N ASN A 252 12.46 -0.36 -0.92
CA ASN A 252 13.62 -0.86 -1.67
C ASN A 252 14.59 -1.64 -0.78
N LEU A 253 14.75 -1.27 0.49
CA LEU A 253 15.58 -2.02 1.44
C LEU A 253 15.03 -3.44 1.67
N LEU A 254 13.69 -3.58 1.75
CA LEU A 254 13.04 -4.88 1.88
C LEU A 254 13.13 -5.69 0.58
N TYR A 255 12.99 -5.01 -0.55
CA TYR A 255 13.13 -5.63 -1.86
C TYR A 255 14.54 -6.19 -2.08
N ASP A 256 15.58 -5.41 -1.82
CA ASP A 256 16.98 -5.82 -1.98
C ASP A 256 17.32 -7.02 -1.08
N LYS A 257 16.81 -6.99 0.17
CA LYS A 257 16.92 -8.16 1.07
C LYS A 257 16.24 -9.38 0.46
N LEU A 258 15.01 -9.26 -0.03
CA LEU A 258 14.26 -10.37 -0.62
C LEU A 258 14.96 -10.95 -1.87
N VAL A 259 15.49 -10.08 -2.75
CA VAL A 259 16.27 -10.51 -3.93
C VAL A 259 17.49 -11.32 -3.52
N GLY A 260 18.18 -10.91 -2.46
CA GLY A 260 19.34 -11.67 -1.94
C GLY A 260 18.97 -13.02 -1.32
N GLU A 261 17.79 -13.14 -0.72
CA GLU A 261 17.36 -14.35 0.00
C GLU A 261 16.56 -15.33 -0.88
N SER A 262 15.74 -14.83 -1.79
CA SER A 262 14.76 -15.65 -2.54
C SER A 262 14.45 -15.04 -3.91
N PRO A 263 15.37 -15.00 -4.87
CA PRO A 263 15.19 -14.33 -6.17
C PRO A 263 14.19 -15.05 -7.11
N ASP A 264 13.68 -16.21 -6.75
CA ASP A 264 12.80 -17.04 -7.57
C ASP A 264 11.48 -16.37 -7.96
N PHE A 265 11.06 -15.31 -7.27
CA PHE A 265 9.87 -14.54 -7.60
C PHE A 265 10.02 -13.66 -8.85
N LEU A 266 11.26 -13.40 -9.28
CA LEU A 266 11.56 -12.54 -10.43
C LEU A 266 11.19 -13.16 -11.80
N ASN A 267 10.91 -14.48 -11.82
CA ASN A 267 10.61 -15.26 -13.03
C ASN A 267 9.12 -15.50 -13.23
#